data_8c64aeb74acf094b23f3c1943f7ca84f
#
_entry.id   8c64aeb74acf094b23f3c1943f7ca84f
#
_cell.length_a   1.000
_cell.length_b   1.000
_cell.length_c   1.000
_cell.angle_alpha   90.00
_cell.angle_beta   90.00
_cell.angle_gamma   90.00
#
_symmetry.space_group_name_H-M   'P 1'
#
loop_
_entity.id
_entity.type
_entity.pdbx_description
1 polymer ?
#
loop_
_entity_poly.entity_id
_entity_poly.type
_entity_poly.pdbx_seq_one_letter_code
_entity_poly.pdbx_strand_id
1 'polypeptide(L)'
;PELDAHARPSGVSLAEVRRRYDIGFDEFGIVVFHPVTSEADTMGPQAQALFGALRDSGRCFVVIAPNNDPGNEAIFSVIEALPRERFRLIPSMRFAYFSELMRHAAVMVGNSSAGVREAPFLGLPSLDVGTRQNQRASAPSITAASAFDTGAVARFLREQWGRRHPRDATFGSGDAAQRFAQVLGQESFWSRGLQKVFGGEGGAPLPAR
;
A
#
# COMPACT_ATOMS: atom_id res chain seq x y z
N PRO A 1 -13.34 -2.71 -2.74
CA PRO A 1 -13.24 -4.17 -3.06
C PRO A 1 -11.99 -4.83 -2.45
N GLU A 2 -10.80 -4.18 -2.52
CA GLU A 2 -9.57 -4.73 -1.94
C GLU A 2 -9.70 -5.04 -0.45
N LEU A 3 -10.43 -4.22 0.30
CA LEU A 3 -10.66 -4.45 1.72
C LEU A 3 -11.55 -5.66 2.01
N ASP A 4 -12.44 -6.04 1.09
CA ASP A 4 -13.25 -7.26 1.20
C ASP A 4 -12.36 -8.50 1.26
N ALA A 5 -11.29 -8.52 0.46
CA ALA A 5 -10.33 -9.62 0.48
C ALA A 5 -9.46 -9.62 1.75
N HIS A 6 -9.13 -8.44 2.28
CA HIS A 6 -8.46 -8.33 3.58
C HIS A 6 -9.38 -8.64 4.78
N ALA A 7 -10.69 -8.46 4.66
CA ALA A 7 -11.66 -8.79 5.71
C ALA A 7 -11.83 -10.30 5.94
N ARG A 8 -11.43 -11.13 4.98
CA ARG A 8 -11.56 -12.59 5.00
C ARG A 8 -10.18 -13.26 5.12
N PRO A 9 -10.09 -14.51 5.55
CA PRO A 9 -8.86 -15.29 5.43
C PRO A 9 -8.38 -15.31 3.98
N SER A 10 -7.08 -15.15 3.80
CA SER A 10 -6.45 -15.11 2.46
C SER A 10 -6.56 -16.44 1.68
N GLY A 11 -6.83 -17.54 2.38
CA GLY A 11 -6.84 -18.89 1.83
C GLY A 11 -5.43 -19.49 1.66
N VAL A 12 -4.38 -18.75 2.03
CA VAL A 12 -3.00 -19.22 2.03
C VAL A 12 -2.38 -18.99 3.41
N SER A 13 -1.40 -19.82 3.80
CA SER A 13 -0.68 -19.63 5.06
C SER A 13 0.61 -18.84 4.85
N LEU A 14 1.11 -18.19 5.90
CA LEU A 14 2.42 -17.52 5.87
C LEU A 14 3.55 -18.48 5.48
N ALA A 15 3.50 -19.74 5.94
CA ALA A 15 4.47 -20.76 5.56
C ALA A 15 4.47 -21.04 4.05
N GLU A 16 3.30 -21.04 3.43
CA GLU A 16 3.16 -21.18 1.98
C GLU A 16 3.69 -19.95 1.23
N VAL A 17 3.39 -18.73 1.73
CA VAL A 17 3.96 -17.49 1.17
C VAL A 17 5.47 -17.54 1.20
N ARG A 18 6.06 -17.85 2.36
CA ARG A 18 7.51 -17.95 2.54
C ARG A 18 8.15 -18.96 1.60
N ARG A 19 7.59 -20.17 1.51
CA ARG A 19 8.10 -21.21 0.60
C ARG A 19 8.03 -20.80 -0.86
N ARG A 20 6.89 -20.20 -1.28
CA ARG A 20 6.68 -19.80 -2.67
C ARG A 20 7.61 -18.70 -3.13
N TYR A 21 7.87 -17.72 -2.26
CA TYR A 21 8.66 -16.53 -2.59
C TYR A 21 10.05 -16.55 -1.97
N ASP A 22 10.45 -17.68 -1.39
CA ASP A 22 11.77 -17.89 -0.79
C ASP A 22 12.11 -16.79 0.22
N ILE A 23 11.21 -16.56 1.19
CA ILE A 23 11.36 -15.58 2.27
C ILE A 23 11.89 -16.33 3.50
N GLY A 24 13.19 -16.16 3.78
CA GLY A 24 13.87 -16.81 4.92
C GLY A 24 13.79 -16.07 6.24
N PHE A 25 13.08 -14.95 6.31
CA PHE A 25 13.03 -14.10 7.51
C PHE A 25 11.89 -14.52 8.44
N ASP A 26 12.12 -14.49 9.75
CA ASP A 26 11.05 -14.69 10.73
C ASP A 26 10.26 -13.42 10.97
N GLU A 27 10.93 -12.29 11.04
CA GLU A 27 10.35 -10.97 11.20
C GLU A 27 10.77 -10.09 10.01
N PHE A 28 9.85 -9.36 9.41
CA PHE A 28 10.12 -8.55 8.23
C PHE A 28 9.19 -7.34 8.10
N GLY A 29 9.69 -6.30 7.44
CA GLY A 29 8.87 -5.23 6.88
C GLY A 29 8.58 -5.49 5.39
N ILE A 30 7.55 -4.83 4.85
CA ILE A 30 7.26 -4.80 3.40
C ILE A 30 7.69 -3.44 2.86
N VAL A 31 8.36 -3.43 1.70
CA VAL A 31 8.72 -2.21 0.99
C VAL A 31 8.10 -2.23 -0.39
N VAL A 32 7.37 -1.16 -0.73
CA VAL A 32 6.81 -0.95 -2.08
C VAL A 32 7.04 0.51 -2.46
N PHE A 33 8.08 0.78 -3.22
CA PHE A 33 8.46 2.12 -3.62
C PHE A 33 8.42 2.27 -5.14
N HIS A 34 7.44 3.02 -5.63
CA HIS A 34 7.19 3.25 -7.06
C HIS A 34 7.79 4.59 -7.50
N PRO A 35 8.17 4.73 -8.77
CA PRO A 35 8.52 6.03 -9.31
C PRO A 35 7.35 7.01 -9.29
N VAL A 36 7.68 8.28 -9.19
CA VAL A 36 6.75 9.40 -9.39
C VAL A 36 7.17 10.08 -10.69
N THR A 37 6.34 10.03 -11.71
CA THR A 37 6.69 10.48 -13.07
C THR A 37 7.19 11.93 -13.11
N SER A 38 6.59 12.82 -12.32
CA SER A 38 7.02 14.23 -12.21
C SER A 38 8.35 14.41 -11.46
N GLU A 39 8.88 13.36 -10.83
CA GLU A 39 10.10 13.36 -10.02
C GLU A 39 11.14 12.37 -10.56
N ALA A 40 10.98 11.91 -11.81
CA ALA A 40 11.78 10.82 -12.38
C ALA A 40 13.29 11.00 -12.21
N ASP A 41 13.79 12.24 -12.38
CA ASP A 41 15.21 12.58 -12.26
C ASP A 41 15.77 12.43 -10.83
N THR A 42 14.90 12.44 -9.82
CA THR A 42 15.28 12.32 -8.41
C THR A 42 15.02 10.94 -7.83
N MET A 43 14.40 10.02 -8.58
CA MET A 43 14.03 8.68 -8.08
C MET A 43 15.24 7.86 -7.62
N GLY A 44 16.37 7.96 -8.31
CA GLY A 44 17.62 7.30 -7.90
C GLY A 44 18.11 7.79 -6.53
N PRO A 45 18.38 9.09 -6.35
CA PRO A 45 18.71 9.67 -5.05
C PRO A 45 17.69 9.38 -3.94
N GLN A 46 16.39 9.45 -4.23
CA GLN A 46 15.35 9.10 -3.26
C GLN A 46 15.44 7.62 -2.83
N ALA A 47 15.61 6.71 -3.80
CA ALA A 47 15.77 5.29 -3.52
C ALA A 47 17.04 5.02 -2.71
N GLN A 48 18.17 5.65 -3.06
CA GLN A 48 19.42 5.51 -2.31
C GLN A 48 19.28 5.94 -0.85
N ALA A 49 18.64 7.07 -0.58
CA ALA A 49 18.42 7.56 0.77
C ALA A 49 17.50 6.63 1.56
N LEU A 50 16.35 6.26 0.99
CA LEU A 50 15.38 5.37 1.63
C LEU A 50 15.99 3.99 1.91
N PHE A 51 16.47 3.29 0.88
CA PHE A 51 17.02 1.93 1.04
C PHE A 51 18.31 1.90 1.84
N GLY A 52 19.08 2.98 1.84
CA GLY A 52 20.23 3.19 2.74
C GLY A 52 19.79 3.15 4.20
N ALA A 53 18.76 3.94 4.56
CA ALA A 53 18.21 3.98 5.92
C ALA A 53 17.60 2.63 6.33
N LEU A 54 16.92 1.93 5.41
CA LEU A 54 16.38 0.58 5.66
C LEU A 54 17.52 -0.42 5.93
N ARG A 55 18.58 -0.41 5.12
CA ARG A 55 19.76 -1.25 5.31
C ARG A 55 20.44 -1.00 6.65
N ASP A 56 20.60 0.26 7.01
CA ASP A 56 21.30 0.67 8.24
C ASP A 56 20.49 0.35 9.51
N SER A 57 19.19 0.13 9.37
CA SER A 57 18.33 -0.35 10.47
C SER A 57 18.66 -1.78 10.94
N GLY A 58 19.39 -2.57 10.14
CA GLY A 58 19.71 -3.98 10.42
C GLY A 58 18.54 -4.94 10.30
N ARG A 59 17.34 -4.46 9.91
CA ARG A 59 16.12 -5.27 9.81
C ARG A 59 15.98 -5.94 8.45
N CYS A 60 15.09 -6.94 8.37
CA CYS A 60 14.80 -7.67 7.13
C CYS A 60 13.58 -7.12 6.42
N PHE A 61 13.61 -7.10 5.09
CA PHE A 61 12.54 -6.55 4.28
C PHE A 61 12.21 -7.43 3.08
N VAL A 62 10.92 -7.58 2.80
CA VAL A 62 10.39 -8.08 1.54
C VAL A 62 10.10 -6.88 0.66
N VAL A 63 10.80 -6.77 -0.45
CA VAL A 63 10.68 -5.67 -1.41
C VAL A 63 9.87 -6.12 -2.59
N ILE A 64 8.72 -5.51 -2.83
CA ILE A 64 7.97 -5.71 -4.08
C ILE A 64 8.51 -4.73 -5.11
N ALA A 65 8.82 -5.24 -6.28
CA ALA A 65 9.38 -4.45 -7.37
C ALA A 65 8.51 -3.23 -7.72
N PRO A 66 9.11 -2.10 -8.11
CA PRO A 66 8.37 -0.95 -8.60
C PRO A 66 7.60 -1.29 -9.89
N ASN A 67 6.58 -0.48 -10.21
CA ASN A 67 5.93 -0.52 -11.51
C ASN A 67 6.87 0.03 -12.63
N ASN A 68 6.42 -0.05 -13.89
CA ASN A 68 7.22 0.32 -15.06
C ASN A 68 7.10 1.81 -15.45
N ASP A 69 6.71 2.69 -14.51
CA ASP A 69 6.65 4.13 -14.78
C ASP A 69 8.08 4.71 -14.94
N PRO A 70 8.24 5.87 -15.62
CA PRO A 70 9.54 6.54 -15.77
C PRO A 70 10.25 6.74 -14.41
N GLY A 71 11.54 6.42 -14.37
CA GLY A 71 12.35 6.44 -13.14
C GLY A 71 12.47 5.10 -12.43
N ASN A 72 11.81 4.03 -12.91
CA ASN A 72 11.86 2.71 -12.28
C ASN A 72 13.24 2.06 -12.34
N GLU A 73 13.99 2.26 -13.44
CA GLU A 73 15.34 1.68 -13.62
C GLU A 73 16.30 2.15 -12.53
N ALA A 74 16.22 3.43 -12.18
CA ALA A 74 17.05 4.01 -11.11
C ALA A 74 16.74 3.39 -9.74
N ILE A 75 15.46 3.12 -9.46
CA ILE A 75 15.02 2.42 -8.23
C ILE A 75 15.50 0.96 -8.27
N PHE A 76 15.33 0.27 -9.39
CA PHE A 76 15.77 -1.13 -9.56
C PHE A 76 17.26 -1.28 -9.30
N SER A 77 18.09 -0.41 -9.87
CA SER A 77 19.56 -0.43 -9.68
C SER A 77 19.94 -0.38 -8.21
N VAL A 78 19.22 0.41 -7.41
CA VAL A 78 19.43 0.49 -5.96
C VAL A 78 19.01 -0.78 -5.26
N ILE A 79 17.84 -1.33 -5.61
CA ILE A 79 17.28 -2.55 -4.98
C ILE A 79 18.16 -3.76 -5.27
N GLU A 80 18.66 -3.91 -6.50
CA GLU A 80 19.49 -5.04 -6.91
C GLU A 80 20.85 -5.09 -6.18
N ALA A 81 21.33 -3.92 -5.74
CA ALA A 81 22.58 -3.80 -4.97
C ALA A 81 22.41 -4.10 -3.46
N LEU A 82 21.17 -4.34 -2.99
CA LEU A 82 20.91 -4.61 -1.57
C LEU A 82 21.38 -6.01 -1.15
N PRO A 83 21.82 -6.18 0.11
CA PRO A 83 22.25 -7.47 0.65
C PRO A 83 21.07 -8.46 0.71
N ARG A 84 21.17 -9.56 -0.02
CA ARG A 84 20.10 -10.56 -0.20
C ARG A 84 19.73 -11.31 1.08
N GLU A 85 20.62 -11.37 2.04
CA GLU A 85 20.40 -11.95 3.37
C GLU A 85 19.41 -11.16 4.22
N ARG A 86 19.12 -9.91 3.86
CA ARG A 86 18.15 -9.04 4.56
C ARG A 86 17.08 -8.43 3.67
N PHE A 87 17.25 -8.51 2.35
CA PHE A 87 16.31 -7.95 1.37
C PHE A 87 15.89 -9.01 0.37
N ARG A 88 14.63 -9.40 0.39
CA ARG A 88 14.05 -10.31 -0.58
C ARG A 88 13.28 -9.53 -1.63
N LEU A 89 13.83 -9.39 -2.83
CA LEU A 89 13.14 -8.79 -3.97
C LEU A 89 12.17 -9.79 -4.59
N ILE A 90 10.93 -9.36 -4.79
CA ILE A 90 9.87 -10.12 -5.45
C ILE A 90 9.32 -9.28 -6.60
N PRO A 91 9.42 -9.74 -7.86
CA PRO A 91 8.99 -8.99 -9.04
C PRO A 91 7.49 -8.66 -9.02
N SER A 92 6.65 -9.61 -8.61
CA SER A 92 5.22 -9.41 -8.43
C SER A 92 4.65 -10.47 -7.49
N MET A 93 3.53 -10.15 -6.84
CA MET A 93 2.88 -11.07 -5.91
C MET A 93 1.37 -11.10 -6.17
N ARG A 94 0.78 -12.30 -6.14
CA ARG A 94 -0.67 -12.44 -6.18
C ARG A 94 -1.30 -11.84 -4.94
N PHE A 95 -2.46 -11.23 -5.08
CA PHE A 95 -3.12 -10.49 -4.01
C PHE A 95 -3.32 -11.32 -2.72
N ALA A 96 -3.76 -12.57 -2.83
CA ALA A 96 -3.96 -13.44 -1.66
C ALA A 96 -2.66 -13.62 -0.83
N TYR A 97 -1.52 -13.80 -1.51
CA TYR A 97 -0.21 -13.91 -0.87
C TYR A 97 0.24 -12.57 -0.28
N PHE A 98 -0.01 -11.46 -0.98
CA PHE A 98 0.30 -10.12 -0.48
C PHE A 98 -0.53 -9.77 0.75
N SER A 99 -1.82 -10.09 0.73
CA SER A 99 -2.71 -9.91 1.89
C SER A 99 -2.21 -10.67 3.11
N GLU A 100 -1.81 -11.93 2.93
CA GLU A 100 -1.26 -12.73 4.03
C GLU A 100 0.09 -12.17 4.51
N LEU A 101 0.94 -11.73 3.59
CA LEU A 101 2.22 -11.10 3.94
C LEU A 101 2.01 -9.84 4.78
N MET A 102 1.05 -8.96 4.40
CA MET A 102 0.72 -7.74 5.13
C MET A 102 0.21 -8.02 6.55
N ARG A 103 -0.55 -9.10 6.77
CA ARG A 103 -1.04 -9.49 8.11
C ARG A 103 0.09 -9.80 9.08
N HIS A 104 1.20 -10.29 8.55
CA HIS A 104 2.35 -10.74 9.35
C HIS A 104 3.54 -9.78 9.31
N ALA A 105 3.53 -8.79 8.44
CA ALA A 105 4.60 -7.79 8.39
C ALA A 105 4.65 -6.94 9.67
N ALA A 106 5.85 -6.55 10.08
CA ALA A 106 6.04 -5.64 11.20
C ALA A 106 5.64 -4.20 10.85
N VAL A 107 5.97 -3.76 9.64
CA VAL A 107 5.64 -2.43 9.08
C VAL A 107 5.50 -2.51 7.56
N MET A 108 4.88 -1.50 6.98
CA MET A 108 4.94 -1.24 5.53
C MET A 108 5.63 0.10 5.28
N VAL A 109 6.52 0.15 4.28
CA VAL A 109 7.30 1.36 3.93
C VAL A 109 7.21 1.60 2.42
N GLY A 110 7.06 2.83 2.01
CA GLY A 110 7.09 3.24 0.61
C GLY A 110 5.94 4.16 0.23
N ASN A 111 5.60 4.21 -1.05
CA ASN A 111 4.61 5.12 -1.60
C ASN A 111 3.47 4.39 -2.34
N SER A 112 3.24 3.12 -2.04
CA SER A 112 2.10 2.37 -2.56
C SER A 112 0.79 2.80 -1.91
N SER A 113 -0.30 2.82 -2.69
CA SER A 113 -1.64 3.05 -2.12
C SER A 113 -2.04 2.00 -1.07
N ALA A 114 -1.46 0.81 -1.12
CA ALA A 114 -1.66 -0.21 -0.09
C ALA A 114 -1.22 0.26 1.30
N GLY A 115 -0.16 1.08 1.39
CA GLY A 115 0.32 1.66 2.65
C GLY A 115 -0.66 2.62 3.30
N VAL A 116 -1.49 3.31 2.51
CA VAL A 116 -2.42 4.33 3.03
C VAL A 116 -3.88 3.87 3.05
N ARG A 117 -4.23 2.81 2.32
CA ARG A 117 -5.62 2.30 2.24
C ARG A 117 -5.80 0.94 2.92
N GLU A 118 -4.88 0.01 2.68
CA GLU A 118 -4.99 -1.39 3.09
C GLU A 118 -4.27 -1.65 4.42
N ALA A 119 -3.07 -1.09 4.60
CA ALA A 119 -2.31 -1.24 5.84
C ALA A 119 -3.08 -0.72 7.07
N PRO A 120 -3.74 0.46 7.06
CA PRO A 120 -4.55 0.92 8.18
C PRO A 120 -5.73 0.00 8.50
N PHE A 121 -6.35 -0.62 7.50
CA PHE A 121 -7.42 -1.60 7.71
C PHE A 121 -6.94 -2.86 8.44
N LEU A 122 -5.69 -3.24 8.26
CA LEU A 122 -5.05 -4.35 8.98
C LEU A 122 -4.40 -3.92 10.31
N GLY A 123 -4.45 -2.63 10.65
CA GLY A 123 -3.75 -2.07 11.78
C GLY A 123 -2.22 -2.13 11.64
N LEU A 124 -1.72 -2.28 10.43
CA LEU A 124 -0.30 -2.34 10.10
C LEU A 124 0.29 -0.92 10.05
N PRO A 125 1.34 -0.60 10.83
CA PRO A 125 2.01 0.68 10.73
C PRO A 125 2.60 0.89 9.33
N SER A 126 2.40 2.08 8.78
CA SER A 126 2.83 2.42 7.43
C SER A 126 3.63 3.73 7.43
N LEU A 127 4.78 3.72 6.76
CA LEU A 127 5.54 4.93 6.42
C LEU A 127 5.25 5.29 4.96
N ASP A 128 4.47 6.34 4.76
CA ASP A 128 4.21 6.92 3.44
C ASP A 128 5.37 7.84 3.05
N VAL A 129 6.11 7.44 2.02
CA VAL A 129 7.37 8.07 1.62
C VAL A 129 7.20 8.92 0.37
N GLY A 130 7.53 10.22 0.49
CA GLY A 130 7.50 11.15 -0.64
C GLY A 130 6.12 11.72 -0.90
N THR A 131 5.81 12.02 -2.16
CA THR A 131 4.65 12.85 -2.55
C THR A 131 3.46 12.08 -3.14
N ARG A 132 3.68 10.81 -3.55
CA ARG A 132 2.73 10.04 -4.37
C ARG A 132 1.36 9.84 -3.72
N GLN A 133 1.32 9.72 -2.39
CA GLN A 133 0.08 9.50 -1.63
C GLN A 133 -0.33 10.72 -0.79
N ASN A 134 0.31 11.87 -0.97
CA ASN A 134 0.00 13.07 -0.21
C ASN A 134 -1.50 13.37 -0.19
N GLN A 135 -2.03 13.64 1.00
CA GLN A 135 -3.44 14.01 1.26
C GLN A 135 -4.48 12.95 0.83
N ARG A 136 -4.07 11.70 0.58
CA ARG A 136 -5.00 10.62 0.18
C ARG A 136 -5.62 9.89 1.35
N ALA A 137 -4.99 9.91 2.52
CA ALA A 137 -5.48 9.26 3.72
C ALA A 137 -4.91 9.91 4.97
N SER A 138 -5.63 9.76 6.08
CA SER A 138 -5.19 10.16 7.41
C SER A 138 -5.66 9.08 8.38
N ALA A 139 -4.72 8.32 8.94
CA ALA A 139 -4.97 7.33 9.98
C ALA A 139 -3.82 7.35 11.00
N PRO A 140 -4.07 7.04 12.29
CA PRO A 140 -3.01 7.01 13.31
C PRO A 140 -1.86 6.04 13.01
N SER A 141 -2.09 5.04 12.17
CA SER A 141 -1.09 4.06 11.73
C SER A 141 -0.20 4.57 10.58
N ILE A 142 -0.51 5.73 9.97
CA ILE A 142 0.26 6.30 8.86
C ILE A 142 1.18 7.40 9.39
N THR A 143 2.45 7.28 9.06
CA THR A 143 3.46 8.34 9.23
C THR A 143 3.94 8.77 7.86
N ALA A 144 3.98 10.07 7.57
CA ALA A 144 4.52 10.60 6.33
C ALA A 144 5.96 11.09 6.52
N ALA A 145 6.81 10.84 5.54
CA ALA A 145 8.18 11.34 5.53
C ALA A 145 8.70 11.56 4.10
N SER A 146 9.66 12.47 3.94
CA SER A 146 10.46 12.55 2.72
C SER A 146 11.38 11.34 2.61
N ALA A 147 11.64 10.86 1.39
CA ALA A 147 12.65 9.83 1.16
C ALA A 147 14.06 10.24 1.63
N PHE A 148 14.34 11.54 1.63
CA PHE A 148 15.62 12.13 2.07
C PHE A 148 15.72 12.29 3.60
N ASP A 149 14.60 12.22 4.34
CA ASP A 149 14.61 12.27 5.80
C ASP A 149 14.90 10.89 6.41
N THR A 150 16.15 10.48 6.30
CA THR A 150 16.64 9.19 6.84
C THR A 150 16.44 9.09 8.35
N GLY A 151 16.46 10.23 9.06
CA GLY A 151 16.18 10.30 10.49
C GLY A 151 14.73 9.96 10.82
N ALA A 152 13.77 10.45 10.03
CA ALA A 152 12.36 10.08 10.19
C ALA A 152 12.13 8.60 9.87
N VAL A 153 12.77 8.06 8.82
CA VAL A 153 12.71 6.63 8.51
C VAL A 153 13.22 5.79 9.67
N ALA A 154 14.41 6.11 10.21
CA ALA A 154 15.00 5.40 11.34
C ALA A 154 14.13 5.48 12.60
N ARG A 155 13.58 6.65 12.90
CA ARG A 155 12.65 6.86 14.02
C ARG A 155 11.39 6.01 13.87
N PHE A 156 10.76 6.02 12.69
CA PHE A 156 9.59 5.21 12.40
C PHE A 156 9.87 3.71 12.62
N LEU A 157 10.96 3.19 12.08
CA LEU A 157 11.34 1.79 12.25
C LEU A 157 11.60 1.41 13.71
N ARG A 158 12.18 2.32 14.48
CA ARG A 158 12.44 2.08 15.91
C ARG A 158 11.14 2.08 16.73
N GLU A 159 10.21 2.99 16.43
CA GLU A 159 9.02 3.24 17.23
C GLU A 159 7.82 2.38 16.82
N GLN A 160 7.70 2.01 15.55
CA GLN A 160 6.53 1.36 15.00
C GLN A 160 6.71 -0.12 14.66
N TRP A 161 7.93 -0.61 14.64
CA TRP A 161 8.21 -2.00 14.27
C TRP A 161 7.48 -3.00 15.16
N GLY A 162 6.66 -3.85 14.53
CA GLY A 162 5.86 -4.88 15.22
C GLY A 162 4.65 -4.35 16.00
N ARG A 163 4.42 -3.04 16.04
CA ARG A 163 3.20 -2.47 16.64
C ARG A 163 1.97 -2.85 15.83
N ARG A 164 0.80 -2.78 16.49
CA ARG A 164 -0.50 -2.86 15.84
C ARG A 164 -1.36 -1.70 16.29
N HIS A 165 -2.02 -1.08 15.32
CA HIS A 165 -2.97 0.00 15.55
C HIS A 165 -4.41 -0.56 15.49
N PRO A 166 -5.39 0.16 16.04
CA PRO A 166 -6.79 -0.13 15.76
C PRO A 166 -7.05 -0.11 14.26
N ARG A 167 -7.96 -1.01 13.82
CA ARG A 167 -8.39 -1.07 12.42
C ARG A 167 -9.04 0.24 12.01
N ASP A 168 -8.62 0.79 10.89
CA ASP A 168 -9.24 1.94 10.25
C ASP A 168 -10.11 1.50 9.08
N ALA A 169 -11.37 1.86 9.07
CA ALA A 169 -12.35 1.49 8.05
C ALA A 169 -12.75 2.68 7.15
N THR A 170 -11.96 3.74 7.11
CA THR A 170 -12.23 4.95 6.31
C THR A 170 -12.51 4.62 4.83
N PHE A 171 -11.79 3.66 4.26
CA PHE A 171 -11.99 3.22 2.87
C PHE A 171 -12.98 2.05 2.71
N GLY A 172 -13.65 1.63 3.78
CA GLY A 172 -14.65 0.59 3.75
C GLY A 172 -14.48 -0.46 4.85
N SER A 173 -15.56 -1.19 5.09
CA SER A 173 -15.68 -2.22 6.14
C SER A 173 -15.33 -3.63 5.68
N GLY A 174 -15.07 -3.83 4.38
CA GLY A 174 -14.80 -5.15 3.80
C GLY A 174 -16.06 -5.87 3.35
N ASP A 175 -17.09 -5.13 2.98
CA ASP A 175 -18.42 -5.61 2.55
C ASP A 175 -18.88 -4.98 1.22
N ALA A 176 -17.94 -4.44 0.42
CA ALA A 176 -18.25 -3.74 -0.82
C ALA A 176 -18.99 -4.62 -1.83
N ALA A 177 -18.62 -5.89 -1.97
CA ALA A 177 -19.32 -6.84 -2.84
C ALA A 177 -20.77 -7.07 -2.41
N GLN A 178 -21.02 -7.19 -1.10
CA GLN A 178 -22.37 -7.35 -0.57
C GLN A 178 -23.22 -6.08 -0.83
N ARG A 179 -22.68 -4.90 -0.55
CA ARG A 179 -23.35 -3.61 -0.83
C ARG A 179 -23.66 -3.45 -2.30
N PHE A 180 -22.71 -3.81 -3.16
CA PHE A 180 -22.89 -3.78 -4.60
C PHE A 180 -24.05 -4.69 -5.04
N ALA A 181 -24.07 -5.94 -4.57
CA ALA A 181 -25.16 -6.89 -4.85
C ALA A 181 -26.52 -6.37 -4.35
N GLN A 182 -26.57 -5.76 -3.16
CA GLN A 182 -27.78 -5.15 -2.63
C GLN A 182 -28.31 -4.02 -3.51
N VAL A 183 -27.42 -3.16 -4.03
CA VAL A 183 -27.80 -2.07 -4.95
C VAL A 183 -28.36 -2.63 -6.26
N LEU A 184 -27.71 -3.65 -6.84
CA LEU A 184 -28.16 -4.31 -8.05
C LEU A 184 -29.51 -5.04 -7.89
N GLY A 185 -29.81 -5.49 -6.68
CA GLY A 185 -31.10 -6.14 -6.34
C GLY A 185 -32.26 -5.15 -6.20
N GLN A 186 -32.01 -3.84 -6.20
CA GLN A 186 -33.05 -2.82 -6.08
C GLN A 186 -33.61 -2.44 -7.46
N GLU A 187 -34.91 -2.58 -7.65
CA GLU A 187 -35.59 -2.17 -8.90
C GLU A 187 -35.36 -0.69 -9.21
N SER A 188 -35.32 0.16 -8.20
CA SER A 188 -35.04 1.60 -8.31
C SER A 188 -33.67 1.92 -8.90
N PHE A 189 -32.70 1.01 -8.82
CA PHE A 189 -31.41 1.18 -9.48
C PHE A 189 -31.54 1.12 -11.00
N TRP A 190 -32.33 0.17 -11.50
CA TRP A 190 -32.53 -0.08 -12.94
C TRP A 190 -33.51 0.89 -13.61
N SER A 191 -34.39 1.50 -12.83
CA SER A 191 -35.36 2.50 -13.31
C SER A 191 -34.79 3.91 -13.41
N ARG A 192 -33.51 4.13 -13.08
CA ARG A 192 -32.85 5.44 -13.22
C ARG A 192 -32.66 5.81 -14.67
N GLY A 193 -32.89 7.11 -14.99
CA GLY A 193 -32.58 7.66 -16.31
C GLY A 193 -31.11 7.48 -16.66
N LEU A 194 -30.83 7.01 -17.87
CA LEU A 194 -29.46 6.78 -18.37
C LEU A 194 -28.74 8.07 -18.71
N GLN A 195 -29.48 9.17 -18.90
CA GLN A 195 -28.93 10.47 -19.25
C GLN A 195 -28.21 11.08 -18.06
N LYS A 196 -26.91 11.33 -18.18
CA LYS A 196 -26.16 12.12 -17.23
C LYS A 196 -26.60 13.58 -17.29
N VAL A 197 -26.97 14.14 -16.15
CA VAL A 197 -27.30 15.56 -16.01
C VAL A 197 -26.26 16.25 -15.14
N PHE A 198 -26.00 17.52 -15.41
CA PHE A 198 -25.11 18.31 -14.54
C PHE A 198 -25.80 18.54 -13.19
N GLY A 199 -25.18 18.04 -12.13
CA GLY A 199 -25.62 18.28 -10.75
C GLY A 199 -24.90 19.52 -10.21
N GLY A 200 -25.57 20.67 -10.18
CA GLY A 200 -25.12 21.82 -9.39
C GLY A 200 -25.52 21.68 -7.94
N GLU A 201 -24.84 22.37 -7.02
CA GLU A 201 -25.26 22.47 -5.61
C GLU A 201 -26.70 22.98 -5.55
N GLY A 202 -27.65 22.14 -5.13
CA GLY A 202 -29.08 22.45 -5.05
C GLY A 202 -29.92 22.18 -6.30
N GLY A 203 -29.40 21.53 -7.33
CA GLY A 203 -30.09 21.32 -8.59
C GLY A 203 -31.20 20.27 -8.54
N ALA A 204 -32.48 20.72 -8.56
CA ALA A 204 -33.55 19.92 -9.10
C ALA A 204 -33.27 19.61 -10.59
N PRO A 205 -33.62 18.41 -11.11
CA PRO A 205 -33.45 18.11 -12.54
C PRO A 205 -34.19 19.14 -13.37
N LEU A 206 -33.51 19.65 -14.41
CA LEU A 206 -34.18 20.52 -15.39
C LEU A 206 -35.38 19.75 -15.99
N PRO A 207 -36.54 20.39 -16.16
CA PRO A 207 -37.71 19.76 -16.75
C PRO A 207 -37.37 19.28 -18.16
N ALA A 208 -37.81 18.08 -18.51
CA ALA A 208 -37.69 17.55 -19.86
C ALA A 208 -38.42 18.50 -20.85
N ARG A 209 -37.71 18.90 -21.91
CA ARG A 209 -38.33 19.64 -23.03
C ARG A 209 -39.13 18.69 -23.90
#